data_95858e77226a32fb3f60c45c23e6845a
#
_entry.id   95858e77226a32fb3f60c45c23e6845a
#
_cell.length_a   1.000
_cell.length_b   1.000
_cell.length_c   1.000
_cell.angle_alpha   90.00
_cell.angle_beta   90.00
_cell.angle_gamma   90.00
#
_symmetry.space_group_name_H-M   'P 1'
#
loop_
_entity.id
_entity.type
_entity.pdbx_description
1 polymer ?
#
loop_
_entity_poly.entity_id
_entity_poly.type
_entity_poly.pdbx_seq_one_letter_code
_entity_poly.pdbx_strand_id
1 'polypeptide(L)'
;MFVYVLELQKNKYYVGKTSNPQFRLNQHFDANGSVWTRKYPPIRVIEIYPDCDKFDEDKYTKQYMEMYGIENVRGGSYSSITLDDEEVFLLDKELMSANDKCFRCGRTGHFANRCFAARHINGDVLDCYVEEVVWCCQYCDKEFDTEKGAIMHENIHCKSKRKSGCRRCGRNSHLIDNCFARTHVDGSFL
;
A
#
# COMPACT_ATOMS: atom_id res chain seq x y z
N MET A 1 -11.35 11.00 -28.36
CA MET A 1 -12.35 10.16 -27.65
C MET A 1 -13.01 11.01 -26.57
N PHE A 2 -14.21 10.67 -26.13
CA PHE A 2 -14.92 11.42 -25.09
C PHE A 2 -15.07 10.54 -23.85
N VAL A 3 -14.95 11.12 -22.67
CA VAL A 3 -15.42 10.53 -21.42
C VAL A 3 -16.67 11.29 -20.99
N TYR A 4 -17.68 10.57 -20.56
CA TYR A 4 -18.94 11.13 -20.10
C TYR A 4 -19.29 10.62 -18.71
N VAL A 5 -20.01 11.43 -17.96
CA VAL A 5 -20.43 11.11 -16.60
C VAL A 5 -21.96 11.22 -16.51
N LEU A 6 -22.57 10.17 -15.99
CA LEU A 6 -24.02 10.10 -15.75
C LEU A 6 -24.30 10.14 -14.26
N GLU A 7 -25.27 10.93 -13.86
CA GLU A 7 -25.97 10.80 -12.60
C GLU A 7 -27.07 9.77 -12.75
N LEU A 8 -27.11 8.81 -11.85
CA LEU A 8 -28.06 7.73 -11.84
C LEU A 8 -28.99 7.82 -10.61
N GLN A 9 -30.07 7.07 -10.63
CA GLN A 9 -30.93 6.97 -9.45
C GLN A 9 -30.17 6.49 -8.21
N LYS A 10 -30.67 6.85 -7.01
CA LYS A 10 -30.11 6.50 -5.69
C LYS A 10 -28.70 7.02 -5.46
N ASN A 11 -28.39 8.22 -5.96
CA ASN A 11 -27.09 8.86 -5.84
C ASN A 11 -25.93 7.97 -6.37
N LYS A 12 -26.19 7.24 -7.45
CA LYS A 12 -25.17 6.47 -8.14
C LYS A 12 -24.67 7.22 -9.36
N TYR A 13 -23.47 6.89 -9.80
CA TYR A 13 -22.78 7.55 -10.91
C TYR A 13 -22.17 6.52 -11.84
N TYR A 14 -22.06 6.89 -13.10
CA TYR A 14 -21.41 6.07 -14.11
C TYR A 14 -20.50 6.93 -14.98
N VAL A 15 -19.25 6.49 -15.11
CA VAL A 15 -18.26 7.08 -16.01
C VAL A 15 -18.05 6.12 -17.17
N GLY A 16 -18.10 6.62 -18.40
CA GLY A 16 -17.90 5.80 -19.58
C GLY A 16 -17.16 6.55 -20.68
N LYS A 17 -16.58 5.83 -21.61
CA LYS A 17 -15.93 6.41 -22.80
C LYS A 17 -16.63 6.04 -24.08
N THR A 18 -16.53 6.92 -25.08
CA THR A 18 -17.09 6.68 -26.41
C THR A 18 -16.42 7.57 -27.45
N SER A 19 -16.44 7.13 -28.70
CA SER A 19 -16.16 7.97 -29.86
C SER A 19 -17.40 8.73 -30.35
N ASN A 20 -18.62 8.27 -30.01
CA ASN A 20 -19.90 8.86 -30.40
C ASN A 20 -20.79 9.08 -29.17
N PRO A 21 -20.69 10.25 -28.49
CA PRO A 21 -21.47 10.54 -27.29
C PRO A 21 -22.98 10.42 -27.49
N GLN A 22 -23.51 10.99 -28.55
CA GLN A 22 -24.95 11.01 -28.79
C GLN A 22 -25.54 9.59 -28.84
N PHE A 23 -24.92 8.70 -29.60
CA PHE A 23 -25.36 7.31 -29.70
C PHE A 23 -25.24 6.57 -28.37
N ARG A 24 -24.11 6.72 -27.68
CA ARG A 24 -23.84 5.99 -26.44
C ARG A 24 -24.74 6.45 -25.30
N LEU A 25 -25.01 7.73 -25.19
CA LEU A 25 -25.91 8.29 -24.18
C LEU A 25 -27.35 7.79 -24.41
N ASN A 26 -27.85 7.81 -25.66
CA ASN A 26 -29.15 7.27 -25.96
C ASN A 26 -29.29 5.80 -25.53
N GLN A 27 -28.28 4.96 -25.79
CA GLN A 27 -28.28 3.57 -25.30
C GLN A 27 -28.46 3.45 -23.77
N HIS A 28 -27.82 4.34 -22.98
CA HIS A 28 -27.99 4.31 -21.54
C HIS A 28 -29.39 4.72 -21.10
N PHE A 29 -29.99 5.75 -21.71
CA PHE A 29 -31.33 6.20 -21.40
C PHE A 29 -32.41 5.22 -21.89
N ASP A 30 -32.14 4.45 -22.96
CA ASP A 30 -33.01 3.40 -23.47
C ASP A 30 -32.85 2.04 -22.78
N ALA A 31 -32.20 2.02 -21.61
CA ALA A 31 -31.90 0.83 -20.78
C ALA A 31 -31.03 -0.25 -21.49
N ASN A 32 -30.34 0.09 -22.57
CA ASN A 32 -29.41 -0.77 -23.31
C ASN A 32 -27.94 -0.51 -22.93
N GLY A 33 -27.69 0.19 -21.82
CA GLY A 33 -26.37 0.52 -21.31
C GLY A 33 -25.70 -0.61 -20.52
N SER A 34 -24.76 -0.25 -19.65
CA SER A 34 -24.06 -1.18 -18.77
C SER A 34 -25.01 -1.81 -17.74
N VAL A 35 -24.57 -2.91 -17.10
CA VAL A 35 -25.37 -3.55 -16.04
C VAL A 35 -25.64 -2.57 -14.89
N TRP A 36 -24.68 -1.70 -14.57
CA TRP A 36 -24.84 -0.67 -13.54
C TRP A 36 -25.91 0.36 -13.89
N THR A 37 -25.91 0.88 -15.12
CA THR A 37 -26.91 1.87 -15.57
C THR A 37 -28.30 1.26 -15.81
N ARG A 38 -28.39 -0.05 -16.03
CA ARG A 38 -29.69 -0.77 -16.03
C ARG A 38 -30.23 -0.96 -14.62
N LYS A 39 -29.35 -1.23 -13.63
CA LYS A 39 -29.76 -1.36 -12.23
C LYS A 39 -30.14 -0.02 -11.60
N TYR A 40 -29.46 1.04 -11.99
CA TYR A 40 -29.68 2.41 -11.54
C TYR A 40 -29.90 3.30 -12.78
N PRO A 41 -31.16 3.51 -13.23
CA PRO A 41 -31.43 4.26 -14.44
C PRO A 41 -30.84 5.68 -14.43
N PRO A 42 -30.34 6.17 -15.57
CA PRO A 42 -29.79 7.51 -15.68
C PRO A 42 -30.86 8.58 -15.43
N ILE A 43 -30.46 9.64 -14.71
CA ILE A 43 -31.27 10.84 -14.50
C ILE A 43 -30.84 11.90 -15.49
N ARG A 44 -29.52 12.16 -15.57
CA ARG A 44 -28.97 13.18 -16.48
C ARG A 44 -27.50 12.94 -16.78
N VAL A 45 -27.04 13.58 -17.82
CA VAL A 45 -25.60 13.74 -18.09
C VAL A 45 -25.08 14.87 -17.22
N ILE A 46 -24.03 14.62 -16.44
CA ILE A 46 -23.36 15.65 -15.62
C ILE A 46 -22.37 16.40 -16.49
N GLU A 47 -21.48 15.64 -17.18
CA GLU A 47 -20.37 16.23 -17.90
C GLU A 47 -19.92 15.34 -19.07
N ILE A 48 -19.32 15.97 -20.07
CA ILE A 48 -18.67 15.31 -21.21
C ILE A 48 -17.32 15.97 -21.41
N TYR A 49 -16.26 15.19 -21.26
CA TYR A 49 -14.87 15.60 -21.46
C TYR A 49 -14.44 15.22 -22.88
N PRO A 50 -14.11 16.20 -23.74
CA PRO A 50 -13.57 15.94 -25.08
C PRO A 50 -12.09 15.57 -25.03
N ASP A 51 -11.56 15.07 -26.15
CA ASP A 51 -10.14 14.84 -26.40
C ASP A 51 -9.41 13.96 -25.37
N CYS A 52 -10.16 13.03 -24.77
CA CYS A 52 -9.66 12.07 -23.78
C CYS A 52 -8.84 10.95 -24.44
N ASP A 53 -7.86 10.45 -23.70
CA ASP A 53 -7.10 9.27 -24.07
C ASP A 53 -7.72 7.96 -23.54
N LYS A 54 -6.98 6.85 -23.69
CA LYS A 54 -7.47 5.51 -23.28
C LYS A 54 -7.49 5.28 -21.77
N PHE A 55 -6.77 6.09 -21.01
CA PHE A 55 -6.65 5.98 -19.54
C PHE A 55 -7.58 6.94 -18.79
N ASP A 56 -8.08 7.97 -19.47
CA ASP A 56 -8.89 9.01 -18.83
C ASP A 56 -10.20 8.47 -18.24
N GLU A 57 -10.78 7.41 -18.80
CA GLU A 57 -11.97 6.79 -18.22
C GLU A 57 -11.74 6.31 -16.78
N ASP A 58 -10.64 5.59 -16.52
CA ASP A 58 -10.28 5.11 -15.18
C ASP A 58 -9.89 6.27 -14.26
N LYS A 59 -9.20 7.27 -14.77
CA LYS A 59 -8.85 8.49 -14.04
C LYS A 59 -10.10 9.23 -13.55
N TYR A 60 -11.05 9.51 -14.44
CA TYR A 60 -12.30 10.17 -14.08
C TYR A 60 -13.16 9.29 -13.17
N THR A 61 -13.19 7.97 -13.38
CA THR A 61 -13.88 7.04 -12.48
C THR A 61 -13.37 7.16 -11.05
N LYS A 62 -12.04 7.16 -10.86
CA LYS A 62 -11.41 7.33 -9.54
C LYS A 62 -11.69 8.72 -8.94
N GLN A 63 -11.64 9.79 -9.73
CA GLN A 63 -11.98 11.13 -9.26
C GLN A 63 -13.44 11.22 -8.76
N TYR A 64 -14.37 10.59 -9.47
CA TYR A 64 -15.76 10.54 -9.04
C TYR A 64 -15.97 9.61 -7.84
N MET A 65 -15.20 8.51 -7.73
CA MET A 65 -15.18 7.65 -6.54
C MET A 65 -14.69 8.40 -5.30
N GLU A 66 -13.71 9.29 -5.45
CA GLU A 66 -13.25 10.15 -4.37
C GLU A 66 -14.33 11.13 -3.91
N MET A 67 -15.07 11.73 -4.84
CA MET A 67 -16.09 12.72 -4.52
C MET A 67 -17.37 12.11 -3.94
N TYR A 68 -17.77 10.94 -4.42
CA TYR A 68 -19.08 10.36 -4.12
C TYR A 68 -19.05 9.00 -3.41
N GLY A 69 -17.85 8.47 -3.14
CA GLY A 69 -17.63 7.15 -2.52
C GLY A 69 -17.48 6.02 -3.56
N ILE A 70 -16.60 5.08 -3.26
CA ILE A 70 -16.27 3.93 -4.12
C ILE A 70 -17.52 3.09 -4.43
N GLU A 71 -18.43 2.93 -3.45
CA GLU A 71 -19.65 2.14 -3.59
C GLU A 71 -20.71 2.80 -4.50
N ASN A 72 -20.55 4.09 -4.83
CA ASN A 72 -21.54 4.87 -5.58
C ASN A 72 -21.17 5.09 -7.05
N VAL A 73 -19.95 4.79 -7.44
CA VAL A 73 -19.43 5.07 -8.79
C VAL A 73 -18.96 3.79 -9.47
N ARG A 74 -19.30 3.66 -10.76
CA ARG A 74 -18.78 2.59 -11.63
C ARG A 74 -18.35 3.18 -12.97
N GLY A 75 -17.35 2.54 -13.60
CA GLY A 75 -16.81 2.94 -14.90
C GLY A 75 -15.48 2.29 -15.19
N GLY A 76 -15.01 2.38 -16.41
CA GLY A 76 -13.71 1.87 -16.83
C GLY A 76 -13.46 0.43 -16.40
N SER A 77 -12.34 0.20 -15.77
CA SER A 77 -11.94 -1.10 -15.20
C SER A 77 -12.84 -1.55 -14.04
N TYR A 78 -13.56 -0.63 -13.39
CA TYR A 78 -14.41 -0.85 -12.20
C TYR A 78 -15.89 -0.92 -12.58
N SER A 79 -16.25 -1.81 -13.51
CA SER A 79 -17.60 -1.91 -14.07
C SER A 79 -18.51 -2.95 -13.40
N SER A 80 -17.97 -3.77 -12.49
CA SER A 80 -18.71 -4.78 -11.73
C SER A 80 -19.79 -4.13 -10.84
N ILE A 81 -20.93 -4.80 -10.65
CA ILE A 81 -22.01 -4.30 -9.77
C ILE A 81 -21.49 -4.15 -8.34
N THR A 82 -20.75 -5.15 -7.87
CA THR A 82 -20.12 -5.15 -6.58
C THR A 82 -18.62 -5.35 -6.81
N LEU A 83 -17.80 -4.45 -6.29
CA LEU A 83 -16.36 -4.64 -6.21
C LEU A 83 -16.10 -5.56 -5.01
N ASP A 84 -15.09 -6.42 -5.12
CA ASP A 84 -14.69 -7.24 -3.99
C ASP A 84 -13.89 -6.41 -2.95
N ASP A 85 -13.69 -7.01 -1.76
CA ASP A 85 -13.05 -6.29 -0.65
C ASP A 85 -11.59 -5.93 -0.97
N GLU A 86 -10.90 -6.73 -1.80
CA GLU A 86 -9.53 -6.48 -2.22
C GLU A 86 -9.47 -5.31 -3.20
N GLU A 87 -10.37 -5.27 -4.18
CA GLU A 87 -10.49 -4.13 -5.12
C GLU A 87 -10.80 -2.83 -4.39
N VAL A 88 -11.74 -2.85 -3.44
CA VAL A 88 -12.09 -1.68 -2.61
C VAL A 88 -10.89 -1.21 -1.78
N PHE A 89 -10.18 -2.14 -1.15
CA PHE A 89 -9.00 -1.82 -0.35
C PHE A 89 -7.86 -1.20 -1.17
N LEU A 90 -7.60 -1.72 -2.38
CA LEU A 90 -6.58 -1.17 -3.26
C LEU A 90 -6.97 0.22 -3.77
N LEU A 91 -8.23 0.42 -4.16
CA LEU A 91 -8.77 1.72 -4.57
C LEU A 91 -8.65 2.75 -3.45
N ASP A 92 -9.06 2.40 -2.22
CA ASP A 92 -8.96 3.30 -1.08
C ASP A 92 -7.50 3.73 -0.82
N LYS A 93 -6.55 2.79 -0.89
CA LYS A 93 -5.12 3.11 -0.80
C LYS A 93 -4.64 4.02 -1.92
N GLU A 94 -5.07 3.80 -3.16
CA GLU A 94 -4.72 4.68 -4.28
C GLU A 94 -5.25 6.10 -4.07
N LEU A 95 -6.51 6.24 -3.64
CA LEU A 95 -7.13 7.53 -3.35
C LEU A 95 -6.46 8.23 -2.17
N MET A 96 -6.10 7.49 -1.12
CA MET A 96 -5.31 8.02 -0.01
C MET A 96 -3.95 8.53 -0.47
N SER A 97 -3.25 7.77 -1.33
CA SER A 97 -1.94 8.14 -1.88
C SER A 97 -2.02 9.39 -2.74
N ALA A 98 -3.03 9.49 -3.60
CA ALA A 98 -3.24 10.65 -4.47
C ALA A 98 -3.47 11.96 -3.70
N ASN A 99 -3.91 11.86 -2.44
CA ASN A 99 -4.21 12.99 -1.55
C ASN A 99 -3.20 13.18 -0.42
N ASP A 100 -2.04 12.55 -0.47
CA ASP A 100 -1.02 12.60 0.58
C ASP A 100 -1.59 12.27 1.99
N LYS A 101 -2.56 11.35 2.04
CA LYS A 101 -3.19 10.90 3.29
C LYS A 101 -2.38 9.78 3.94
N CYS A 102 -2.31 9.78 5.24
CA CYS A 102 -1.71 8.73 6.04
C CYS A 102 -2.52 7.43 5.93
N PHE A 103 -1.93 6.34 5.42
CA PHE A 103 -2.59 5.03 5.29
C PHE A 103 -3.07 4.41 6.61
N ARG A 104 -2.59 4.91 7.75
CA ARG A 104 -2.99 4.41 9.06
C ARG A 104 -4.19 5.16 9.65
N CYS A 105 -4.23 6.49 9.52
CA CYS A 105 -5.27 7.29 10.16
C CYS A 105 -6.13 8.13 9.20
N GLY A 106 -5.85 8.12 7.90
CA GLY A 106 -6.59 8.84 6.88
C GLY A 106 -6.38 10.37 6.87
N ARG A 107 -5.55 10.93 7.78
CA ARG A 107 -5.26 12.38 7.85
C ARG A 107 -4.08 12.76 6.99
N THR A 108 -4.02 14.01 6.58
CA THR A 108 -2.87 14.60 5.87
C THR A 108 -1.78 15.08 6.84
N GLY A 109 -0.60 15.46 6.30
CA GLY A 109 0.48 16.09 7.05
C GLY A 109 1.49 15.13 7.68
N HIS A 110 1.31 13.81 7.56
CA HIS A 110 2.28 12.79 7.96
C HIS A 110 2.03 11.47 7.25
N PHE A 111 3.00 10.58 7.22
CA PHE A 111 2.89 9.22 6.71
C PHE A 111 2.72 8.18 7.83
N ALA A 112 2.33 6.96 7.47
CA ALA A 112 2.01 5.88 8.41
C ALA A 112 3.14 5.56 9.40
N ASN A 113 4.41 5.64 8.97
CA ASN A 113 5.60 5.41 9.81
C ASN A 113 5.82 6.48 10.89
N ARG A 114 5.13 7.62 10.82
CA ARG A 114 5.16 8.69 11.83
C ARG A 114 3.76 8.99 12.37
N CYS A 115 2.86 8.03 12.29
CA CYS A 115 1.48 8.21 12.73
C CYS A 115 1.32 7.80 14.19
N PHE A 116 1.00 8.74 15.05
CA PHE A 116 0.69 8.54 16.48
C PHE A 116 -0.82 8.61 16.78
N ALA A 117 -1.67 8.58 15.75
CA ALA A 117 -3.10 8.69 15.94
C ALA A 117 -3.66 7.42 16.61
N ALA A 118 -4.47 7.58 17.64
CA ALA A 118 -5.20 6.50 18.30
C ALA A 118 -6.49 6.13 17.55
N ARG A 119 -6.97 7.00 16.61
CA ARG A 119 -8.18 6.78 15.83
C ARG A 119 -8.00 7.20 14.39
N HIS A 120 -8.63 6.44 13.49
CA HIS A 120 -8.80 6.80 12.10
C HIS A 120 -9.72 8.02 11.96
N ILE A 121 -9.69 8.72 10.83
CA ILE A 121 -10.53 9.91 10.58
C ILE A 121 -12.02 9.58 10.60
N ASN A 122 -12.40 8.35 10.28
CA ASN A 122 -13.78 7.85 10.34
C ASN A 122 -14.25 7.48 11.78
N GLY A 123 -13.34 7.58 12.79
CA GLY A 123 -13.65 7.30 14.19
C GLY A 123 -13.20 5.93 14.70
N ASP A 124 -12.82 5.01 13.83
CA ASP A 124 -12.35 3.69 14.22
C ASP A 124 -11.12 3.78 15.11
N VAL A 125 -11.07 2.94 16.14
CA VAL A 125 -9.91 2.80 17.00
C VAL A 125 -8.82 2.07 16.21
N LEU A 126 -7.66 2.70 16.11
CA LEU A 126 -6.50 2.09 15.50
C LEU A 126 -5.75 1.29 16.55
N ASP A 127 -5.68 -0.03 16.36
CA ASP A 127 -4.87 -0.87 17.21
C ASP A 127 -3.41 -0.42 17.14
N CYS A 128 -2.81 -0.23 18.31
CA CYS A 128 -1.39 0.06 18.46
C CYS A 128 -0.57 -1.24 18.30
N TYR A 129 -0.86 -2.05 17.28
CA TYR A 129 0.08 -3.09 16.89
C TYR A 129 1.25 -2.41 16.17
N VAL A 130 2.12 -1.83 16.97
CA VAL A 130 3.53 -1.84 16.64
C VAL A 130 3.90 -3.31 16.87
N GLU A 131 4.05 -4.10 15.82
CA GLU A 131 4.91 -5.28 15.92
C GLU A 131 6.27 -4.69 16.31
N GLU A 132 6.59 -4.76 17.59
CA GLU A 132 7.94 -4.48 18.05
C GLU A 132 8.81 -5.55 17.41
N VAL A 133 9.40 -5.22 16.27
CA VAL A 133 10.42 -6.08 15.66
C VAL A 133 11.61 -6.04 16.61
N VAL A 134 11.67 -7.01 17.50
CA VAL A 134 12.77 -7.20 18.41
C VAL A 134 13.90 -7.88 17.64
N TRP A 135 15.02 -7.20 17.55
CA TRP A 135 16.25 -7.71 16.93
C TRP A 135 17.12 -8.39 17.97
N CYS A 136 17.27 -9.71 17.90
CA CYS A 136 18.06 -10.47 18.85
C CYS A 136 19.51 -10.62 18.37
N CYS A 137 20.45 -10.54 19.29
CA CYS A 137 21.85 -10.86 19.02
C CYS A 137 22.00 -12.36 18.68
N GLN A 138 22.68 -12.71 17.60
CA GLN A 138 22.91 -14.10 17.18
C GLN A 138 23.81 -14.92 18.13
N TYR A 139 24.49 -14.26 19.06
CA TYR A 139 25.50 -14.88 19.97
C TYR A 139 25.10 -14.85 21.44
N CYS A 140 24.08 -14.08 21.80
CA CYS A 140 23.52 -14.02 23.14
C CYS A 140 22.06 -13.57 23.06
N ASP A 141 21.29 -13.83 24.09
CA ASP A 141 19.83 -13.56 24.10
C ASP A 141 19.47 -12.08 24.32
N LYS A 142 20.38 -11.15 24.00
CA LYS A 142 20.13 -9.73 24.17
C LYS A 142 19.29 -9.18 23.03
N GLU A 143 18.22 -8.49 23.39
CA GLU A 143 17.25 -7.88 22.49
C GLU A 143 17.56 -6.39 22.23
N PHE A 144 17.17 -5.89 21.05
CA PHE A 144 17.39 -4.52 20.60
C PHE A 144 16.17 -4.02 19.81
N ASP A 145 15.86 -2.75 19.97
CA ASP A 145 14.76 -2.07 19.28
C ASP A 145 15.08 -1.77 17.80
N THR A 146 16.34 -1.97 17.38
CA THR A 146 16.80 -1.69 16.01
C THR A 146 17.82 -2.71 15.52
N GLU A 147 17.76 -3.02 14.22
CA GLU A 147 18.75 -3.87 13.55
C GLU A 147 20.19 -3.35 13.73
N LYS A 148 20.39 -2.03 13.57
CA LYS A 148 21.69 -1.39 13.77
C LYS A 148 22.23 -1.57 15.18
N GLY A 149 21.36 -1.53 16.18
CA GLY A 149 21.71 -1.78 17.59
C GLY A 149 22.18 -3.22 17.80
N ALA A 150 21.49 -4.20 17.23
CA ALA A 150 21.88 -5.60 17.27
C ALA A 150 23.23 -5.84 16.59
N ILE A 151 23.42 -5.35 15.36
CA ILE A 151 24.67 -5.46 14.59
C ILE A 151 25.84 -4.78 15.34
N MET A 152 25.64 -3.58 15.88
CA MET A 152 26.67 -2.88 16.65
C MET A 152 27.06 -3.67 17.90
N HIS A 153 26.08 -4.22 18.62
CA HIS A 153 26.34 -5.08 19.78
C HIS A 153 27.15 -6.33 19.39
N GLU A 154 26.76 -7.01 18.31
CA GLU A 154 27.47 -8.20 17.82
C GLU A 154 28.92 -7.91 17.46
N ASN A 155 29.19 -6.78 16.83
CA ASN A 155 30.52 -6.45 16.34
C ASN A 155 31.46 -5.88 17.44
N ILE A 156 30.94 -5.15 18.39
CA ILE A 156 31.75 -4.38 19.35
C ILE A 156 31.57 -4.89 20.77
N HIS A 157 30.35 -5.22 21.19
CA HIS A 157 30.02 -5.40 22.61
C HIS A 157 29.72 -6.84 23.03
N CYS A 158 29.40 -7.74 22.06
CA CYS A 158 29.01 -9.11 22.40
C CYS A 158 30.16 -9.94 22.94
N LYS A 159 30.17 -10.16 24.28
CA LYS A 159 31.17 -11.00 24.95
C LYS A 159 31.07 -12.48 24.56
N SER A 160 29.86 -12.95 24.20
CA SER A 160 29.63 -14.34 23.78
C SER A 160 30.22 -14.61 22.40
N LYS A 161 30.19 -13.64 21.46
CA LYS A 161 30.89 -13.73 20.17
C LYS A 161 32.39 -13.78 20.33
N ARG A 162 32.93 -13.06 21.32
CA ARG A 162 34.39 -13.05 21.62
C ARG A 162 34.84 -14.35 22.27
N LYS A 163 33.96 -15.11 22.93
CA LYS A 163 34.27 -16.42 23.51
C LYS A 163 34.39 -17.54 22.46
N SER A 164 33.76 -17.40 21.32
CA SER A 164 34.00 -18.29 20.18
C SER A 164 35.26 -17.84 19.47
N GLY A 165 36.42 -18.28 19.90
CA GLY A 165 37.72 -17.93 19.32
C GLY A 165 37.79 -18.12 17.81
N CYS A 166 38.84 -17.63 17.18
CA CYS A 166 39.07 -17.80 15.75
C CYS A 166 38.94 -19.27 15.35
N ARG A 167 37.96 -19.59 14.48
CA ARG A 167 37.68 -20.97 14.01
C ARG A 167 38.86 -21.62 13.30
N ARG A 168 39.86 -20.83 12.89
CA ARG A 168 41.10 -21.33 12.26
C ARG A 168 42.18 -21.66 13.25
N CYS A 169 42.46 -20.78 14.21
CA CYS A 169 43.56 -20.97 15.15
C CYS A 169 43.14 -21.13 16.62
N GLY A 170 41.87 -21.07 16.96
CA GLY A 170 41.33 -21.24 18.31
C GLY A 170 41.57 -20.06 19.27
N ARG A 171 42.33 -19.02 18.88
CA ARG A 171 42.64 -17.87 19.75
C ARG A 171 41.50 -16.87 19.82
N ASN A 172 41.33 -16.26 21.00
CA ASN A 172 40.18 -15.34 21.23
C ASN A 172 40.45 -13.87 20.87
N SER A 173 41.62 -13.55 20.27
CA SER A 173 42.04 -12.19 19.98
C SER A 173 41.54 -11.64 18.63
N HIS A 174 41.06 -12.49 17.73
CA HIS A 174 40.64 -12.13 16.38
C HIS A 174 39.64 -13.14 15.83
N LEU A 175 38.99 -12.80 14.70
CA LEU A 175 38.13 -13.71 13.91
C LEU A 175 38.89 -14.31 12.72
N ILE A 176 38.29 -15.28 12.04
CA ILE A 176 38.92 -16.02 10.93
C ILE A 176 39.42 -15.11 9.80
N ASP A 177 38.69 -14.06 9.48
CA ASP A 177 39.02 -13.11 8.40
C ASP A 177 40.32 -12.33 8.65
N ASN A 178 40.73 -12.19 9.94
CA ASN A 178 41.92 -11.52 10.37
C ASN A 178 42.96 -12.51 10.99
N CYS A 179 42.89 -13.79 10.56
CA CYS A 179 43.78 -14.81 11.14
C CYS A 179 45.04 -14.98 10.32
N PHE A 180 46.15 -14.51 10.84
CA PHE A 180 47.51 -14.71 10.30
C PHE A 180 48.31 -15.79 11.06
N ALA A 181 47.67 -16.57 11.92
CA ALA A 181 48.33 -17.59 12.71
C ALA A 181 48.80 -18.76 11.84
N ARG A 182 49.99 -19.26 12.10
CA ARG A 182 50.58 -20.46 11.46
C ARG A 182 50.28 -21.72 12.26
N THR A 183 49.90 -21.58 13.53
CA THR A 183 49.62 -22.70 14.42
C THR A 183 48.28 -22.47 15.15
N HIS A 184 47.57 -23.53 15.44
CA HIS A 184 46.42 -23.56 16.32
C HIS A 184 46.84 -23.30 17.79
N VAL A 185 45.89 -22.97 18.66
CA VAL A 185 46.13 -22.69 20.07
C VAL A 185 46.73 -23.91 20.83
N ASP A 186 46.47 -25.11 20.33
CA ASP A 186 46.98 -26.37 20.85
C ASP A 186 48.39 -26.75 20.32
N GLY A 187 48.99 -25.90 19.46
CA GLY A 187 50.32 -26.09 18.90
C GLY A 187 50.37 -26.82 17.55
N SER A 188 49.25 -27.31 17.04
CA SER A 188 49.19 -27.95 15.71
C SER A 188 49.40 -26.94 14.58
N PHE A 189 50.00 -27.34 13.45
CA PHE A 189 50.14 -26.50 12.26
C PHE A 189 48.77 -26.36 11.55
N LEU A 190 48.50 -25.18 11.03
CA LEU A 190 47.26 -24.81 10.32
C LEU A 190 47.43 -24.95 8.81
#